data_fa0cf536354206fed5c5ef8d6bf9d9ac
#
_entry.id   fa0cf536354206fed5c5ef8d6bf9d9ac
#
_cell.length_a   1.000
_cell.length_b   1.000
_cell.length_c   1.000
_cell.angle_alpha   90.00
_cell.angle_beta   90.00
_cell.angle_gamma   90.00
#
_symmetry.space_group_name_H-M   'P 1'
#
loop_
_entity.id
_entity.type
_entity.pdbx_description
1 polymer ?
#
loop_
_entity_poly.entity_id
_entity_poly.type
_entity_poly.pdbx_seq_one_letter_code
_entity_poly.pdbx_strand_id
1 'polypeptide(L)'
;MTLATPQADAALEANIALNAAEAAWWAELLKQFGGIEAREKRYTLMGRGVPGTLLRKAYDHRQECLRLWQIATEEAHRSLRA
;
A
#
# COMPACT_ATOMS: atom_id res chain seq x y z
N MET A 1 26.67 -2.43 15.06
CA MET A 1 25.83 -1.23 15.06
C MET A 1 25.31 -0.96 13.68
N THR A 2 24.02 -0.94 13.53
CA THR A 2 23.40 -0.71 12.22
C THR A 2 23.34 0.79 11.95
N LEU A 3 23.98 1.22 10.87
CA LEU A 3 23.90 2.59 10.44
C LEU A 3 22.64 2.75 9.58
N ALA A 4 21.58 3.32 10.18
CA ALA A 4 20.39 3.67 9.44
C ALA A 4 20.73 4.83 8.50
N THR A 5 20.54 4.63 7.20
CA THR A 5 20.70 5.71 6.22
C THR A 5 19.38 6.43 6.04
N PRO A 6 19.34 7.70 5.60
CA PRO A 6 18.09 8.38 5.28
C PRO A 6 17.24 7.59 4.26
N GLN A 7 17.88 6.92 3.31
CA GLN A 7 17.20 6.10 2.31
C GLN A 7 16.55 4.86 2.94
N ALA A 8 17.25 4.20 3.89
CA ALA A 8 16.69 3.06 4.59
C ALA A 8 15.50 3.47 5.49
N ASP A 9 15.60 4.62 6.17
CA ASP A 9 14.52 5.16 6.98
C ASP A 9 13.30 5.52 6.11
N ALA A 10 13.52 6.12 4.95
CA ALA A 10 12.45 6.45 4.02
C ALA A 10 11.75 5.20 3.49
N ALA A 11 12.51 4.13 3.21
CA ALA A 11 11.94 2.86 2.78
C ALA A 11 11.09 2.22 3.88
N LEU A 12 11.55 2.28 5.14
CA LEU A 12 10.80 1.76 6.28
C LEU A 12 9.51 2.55 6.50
N GLU A 13 9.57 3.87 6.47
CA GLU A 13 8.38 4.73 6.61
C GLU A 13 7.37 4.46 5.50
N ALA A 14 7.84 4.31 4.26
CA ALA A 14 6.99 3.99 3.12
C ALA A 14 6.34 2.62 3.26
N ASN A 15 7.04 1.63 3.82
CA ASN A 15 6.50 0.31 4.09
C ASN A 15 5.41 0.36 5.17
N ILE A 16 5.61 1.13 6.22
CA ILE A 16 4.61 1.32 7.27
C ILE A 16 3.35 1.96 6.70
N ALA A 17 3.52 3.00 5.87
CA ALA A 17 2.40 3.67 5.21
C ALA A 17 1.64 2.73 4.27
N LEU A 18 2.35 1.91 3.51
CA LEU A 18 1.74 0.92 2.62
C LEU A 18 0.93 -0.11 3.40
N ASN A 19 1.46 -0.63 4.49
CA ASN A 19 0.75 -1.60 5.34
C ASN A 19 -0.53 -1.00 5.92
N ALA A 20 -0.49 0.25 6.36
CA ALA A 20 -1.67 0.95 6.85
C ALA A 20 -2.71 1.16 5.74
N ALA A 21 -2.26 1.52 4.53
CA ALA A 21 -3.15 1.69 3.38
C ALA A 21 -3.77 0.37 2.94
N GLU A 22 -3.01 -0.72 2.97
CA GLU A 22 -3.52 -2.08 2.69
C GLU A 22 -4.62 -2.46 3.68
N ALA A 23 -4.41 -2.20 4.97
CA ALA A 23 -5.39 -2.50 6.01
C ALA A 23 -6.67 -1.67 5.82
N ALA A 24 -6.54 -0.40 5.47
CA ALA A 24 -7.67 0.48 5.22
C ALA A 24 -8.49 0.02 4.01
N TRP A 25 -7.82 -0.35 2.92
CA TRP A 25 -8.47 -0.88 1.73
C TRP A 25 -9.19 -2.19 2.05
N TRP A 26 -8.54 -3.10 2.77
CA TRP A 26 -9.13 -4.36 3.20
C TRP A 26 -10.39 -4.13 4.05
N ALA A 27 -10.36 -3.17 4.97
CA ALA A 27 -11.50 -2.82 5.80
C ALA A 27 -12.71 -2.38 4.95
N GLU A 28 -12.47 -1.59 3.89
CA GLU A 28 -13.53 -1.16 2.99
C GLU A 28 -14.06 -2.33 2.14
N LEU A 29 -13.18 -3.23 1.70
CA LEU A 29 -13.61 -4.45 1.00
C LEU A 29 -14.52 -5.31 1.88
N LEU A 30 -14.16 -5.49 3.14
CA LEU A 30 -14.96 -6.26 4.09
C LEU A 30 -16.34 -5.64 4.33
N LYS A 31 -16.40 -4.32 4.41
CA LYS A 31 -17.68 -3.61 4.55
C LYS A 31 -18.59 -3.82 3.35
N GLN A 32 -18.03 -3.81 2.16
CA GLN A 32 -18.81 -3.90 0.92
C GLN A 32 -19.20 -5.33 0.55
N PHE A 33 -18.28 -6.29 0.69
CA PHE A 33 -18.47 -7.64 0.17
C PHE A 33 -18.57 -8.73 1.24
N GLY A 34 -18.17 -8.46 2.48
CA GLY A 34 -18.04 -9.49 3.51
C GLY A 34 -16.77 -10.33 3.31
N GLY A 35 -16.47 -11.22 4.27
CA GLY A 35 -15.15 -11.86 4.35
C GLY A 35 -14.76 -12.72 3.16
N ILE A 36 -15.64 -13.60 2.70
CA ILE A 36 -15.34 -14.53 1.60
C ILE A 36 -15.28 -13.79 0.28
N GLU A 37 -16.30 -12.99 -0.03
CA GLU A 37 -16.35 -12.24 -1.27
C GLU A 37 -15.26 -11.18 -1.36
N ALA A 38 -14.88 -10.57 -0.24
CA ALA A 38 -13.79 -9.60 -0.22
C ALA A 38 -12.49 -10.22 -0.72
N ARG A 39 -12.18 -11.44 -0.32
CA ARG A 39 -11.00 -12.16 -0.82
C ARG A 39 -11.05 -12.38 -2.32
N GLU A 40 -12.22 -12.81 -2.81
CA GLU A 40 -12.40 -13.09 -4.24
C GLU A 40 -12.32 -11.82 -5.08
N LYS A 41 -12.87 -10.71 -4.59
CA LYS A 41 -12.95 -9.44 -5.31
C LYS A 41 -11.70 -8.59 -5.22
N ARG A 42 -10.84 -8.83 -4.24
CA ARG A 42 -9.69 -8.00 -3.91
C ARG A 42 -8.83 -7.60 -5.11
N TYR A 43 -8.52 -8.54 -5.98
CA TYR A 43 -7.66 -8.30 -7.14
C TYR A 43 -8.43 -8.18 -8.46
N THR A 44 -9.73 -7.98 -8.38
CA THR A 44 -10.59 -7.74 -9.54
C THR A 44 -10.89 -6.26 -9.68
N LEU A 45 -11.49 -5.87 -10.80
CA LEU A 45 -11.95 -4.49 -10.99
C LEU A 45 -12.97 -4.06 -9.93
N MET A 46 -13.79 -5.00 -9.44
CA MET A 46 -14.77 -4.71 -8.39
C MET A 46 -14.11 -4.31 -7.08
N GLY A 47 -12.94 -4.85 -6.77
CA GLY A 47 -12.19 -4.51 -5.56
C GLY A 47 -11.61 -3.10 -5.58
N ARG A 48 -11.54 -2.46 -6.74
CA ARG A 48 -11.04 -1.09 -6.87
C ARG A 48 -12.06 -0.05 -6.45
N GLY A 49 -13.34 -0.39 -6.51
CA GLY A 49 -14.43 0.51 -6.17
C GLY A 49 -14.82 1.47 -7.29
N VAL A 50 -16.05 1.96 -7.20
CA VAL A 50 -16.57 2.96 -8.13
C VAL A 50 -16.02 4.34 -7.73
N PRO A 51 -15.62 5.21 -8.69
CA PRO A 51 -15.16 6.56 -8.35
C PRO A 51 -16.14 7.29 -7.42
N GLY A 52 -15.60 7.95 -6.40
CA GLY A 52 -16.39 8.66 -5.40
C GLY A 52 -16.75 7.85 -4.15
N THR A 53 -16.50 6.56 -4.13
CA THR A 53 -16.76 5.71 -2.95
C THR A 53 -15.57 5.67 -2.01
N LEU A 54 -15.82 5.31 -0.75
CA LEU A 54 -14.75 5.11 0.24
C LEU A 54 -13.82 3.96 -0.17
N LEU A 55 -14.37 2.92 -0.78
CA LEU A 55 -13.56 1.82 -1.30
C LEU A 55 -12.56 2.32 -2.35
N ARG A 56 -13.02 3.15 -3.29
CA ARG A 56 -12.15 3.70 -4.33
C ARG A 56 -11.08 4.61 -3.74
N LYS A 57 -11.43 5.44 -2.76
CA LYS A 57 -10.44 6.29 -2.07
C LYS A 57 -9.37 5.46 -1.39
N ALA A 58 -9.76 4.39 -0.70
CA ALA A 58 -8.81 3.50 -0.04
C ALA A 58 -7.92 2.79 -1.06
N TYR A 59 -8.48 2.34 -2.17
CA TYR A 59 -7.72 1.72 -3.26
C TYR A 59 -6.70 2.69 -3.86
N ASP A 60 -7.12 3.90 -4.20
CA ASP A 60 -6.23 4.90 -4.81
C ASP A 60 -5.10 5.29 -3.84
N HIS A 61 -5.42 5.43 -2.56
CA HIS A 61 -4.41 5.72 -1.54
C HIS A 61 -3.39 4.57 -1.43
N ARG A 62 -3.87 3.33 -1.44
CA ARG A 62 -3.00 2.16 -1.44
C ARG A 62 -2.07 2.13 -2.65
N GLN A 63 -2.59 2.46 -3.83
CA GLN A 63 -1.78 2.51 -5.05
C GLN A 63 -0.69 3.58 -4.96
N GLU A 64 -0.99 4.74 -4.41
CA GLU A 64 0.00 5.80 -4.21
C GLU A 64 1.07 5.38 -3.20
N CYS A 65 0.67 4.76 -2.08
CA CYS A 65 1.63 4.25 -1.10
C CYS A 65 2.52 3.16 -1.68
N LEU A 66 1.97 2.28 -2.54
CA LEU A 66 2.74 1.26 -3.22
C LEU A 66 3.79 1.88 -4.14
N ARG A 67 3.41 2.89 -4.90
CA ARG A 67 4.33 3.62 -5.79
C ARG A 67 5.48 4.25 -5.00
N LEU A 68 5.16 4.93 -3.92
CA LEU A 68 6.16 5.57 -3.06
C LEU A 68 7.10 4.55 -2.40
N TRP A 69 6.55 3.42 -1.97
CA TRP A 69 7.35 2.34 -1.39
C TRP A 69 8.32 1.75 -2.42
N GLN A 70 7.88 1.54 -3.64
CA GLN A 70 8.74 1.03 -4.71
C GLN A 70 9.90 1.97 -4.99
N ILE A 71 9.63 3.27 -5.07
CA ILE A 71 10.66 4.29 -5.28
C ILE A 71 11.66 4.30 -4.11
N ALA A 72 11.16 4.37 -2.87
CA ALA A 72 12.00 4.44 -1.68
C ALA A 72 12.88 3.18 -1.53
N THR A 73 12.32 2.00 -1.81
CA THR A 73 13.05 0.74 -1.74
C THR A 73 14.15 0.68 -2.79
N GLU A 74 13.87 1.13 -4.01
CA GLU A 74 14.86 1.18 -5.08
C GLU A 74 16.01 2.13 -4.74
N GLU A 75 15.71 3.29 -4.19
CA GLU A 75 16.72 4.26 -3.75
C GLU A 75 17.58 3.70 -2.61
N ALA A 76 16.96 2.98 -1.67
CA ALA A 76 17.70 2.33 -0.58
C ALA A 76 18.67 1.27 -1.12
N HIS A 77 18.26 0.49 -2.11
CA HIS A 77 19.14 -0.50 -2.76
C HIS A 77 20.29 0.15 -3.49
N ARG A 78 20.06 1.25 -4.20
CA ARG A 78 21.13 2.00 -4.85
C ARG A 78 22.13 2.54 -3.83
N SER A 79 21.65 3.05 -2.72
CA SER A 79 22.50 3.57 -1.65
C SER A 79 23.43 2.50 -1.08
N LEU A 80 22.96 1.25 -0.97
CA LEU A 80 23.77 0.14 -0.49
C LEU A 80 24.81 -0.33 -1.49
N ARG A 81 24.62 -0.07 -2.76
CA ARG A 81 25.57 -0.45 -3.83
C ARG A 81 26.64 0.61 -4.11
N ALA A 82 26.41 1.80 -3.65
CA ALA A 82 27.31 2.93 -3.90
C ALA A 82 28.63 2.83 -3.14
#